data_768953bca2b76216379f6f7c9e78b26c
#
_entry.id   768953bca2b76216379f6f7c9e78b26c
#
_cell.length_a   1.000
_cell.length_b   1.000
_cell.length_c   1.000
_cell.angle_alpha   90.00
_cell.angle_beta   90.00
_cell.angle_gamma   90.00
#
_symmetry.space_group_name_H-M   'P 1'
#
loop_
_entity.id
_entity.type
_entity.pdbx_description
1 polymer ?
#
loop_
_entity_poly.entity_id
_entity_poly.type
_entity_poly.pdbx_seq_one_letter_code
_entity_poly.pdbx_strand_id
1 'polypeptide(L)'
;MKKSKWLAITGLTVVSTLILAACGSSSASNTYSYVYLSDPDTLDYVNSNRATTSDVITNLVDGLLENDKYGNLVPSIAEDWTVSKDGLTYTYKLRKDAKWYTSDGEEYAEVKAQDFVAGLKHAADENSEALPIVQSSIKGLDAYVKGESKDFSTVGVKAVDDHTVEYTLNQPESYWNSKTTMGILFPINEDFLKSQGKDFGTVKPSSILYNGPYVLKAFTSKSVIEYAKNQNYWDKDNVKVENIKLTYFDGSDQESLIRNFSDGAYSQARLYPTSSNYASVEKQYKDNIIYTPQNSTSFYFAFNLNRKTYNHSSKTSDAQKASTTAAIQNKDFRQAINFAFDRTSFGAQMNGKDGATKLIRSLLVPPSFVQVDGKDFSDVVESQLSSYGDEWNGIKLADAQDSIYNADKAKAEFAKAKETLQAEGVEFPIHIDVPVDQSDKVLVQRTNSFKQSVESALGQENVVIDVQQMSTD
;
A
#
# COMPACT_ATOMS: atom_id res chain seq x y z
N MET A 1 -17.89 -93.75 14.40
CA MET A 1 -16.63 -94.03 13.70
C MET A 1 -16.61 -93.32 12.41
N LYS A 2 -15.46 -92.72 12.09
CA LYS A 2 -15.02 -92.15 10.80
C LYS A 2 -15.25 -90.63 10.63
N LYS A 3 -14.28 -89.88 11.01
CA LYS A 3 -13.13 -89.30 10.29
C LYS A 3 -13.58 -88.18 9.36
N SER A 4 -13.50 -86.93 9.85
CA SER A 4 -13.51 -85.71 9.13
C SER A 4 -12.28 -85.59 8.23
N LYS A 5 -12.45 -85.19 7.00
CA LYS A 5 -11.37 -84.70 6.13
C LYS A 5 -11.49 -83.20 6.04
N TRP A 6 -10.50 -82.54 6.54
CA TRP A 6 -10.23 -81.12 6.33
C TRP A 6 -9.87 -80.90 4.85
N LEU A 7 -10.62 -80.08 4.18
CA LEU A 7 -10.24 -79.46 2.92
C LEU A 7 -9.85 -78.02 3.22
N ALA A 8 -8.56 -77.75 3.17
CA ALA A 8 -8.05 -76.42 3.19
C ALA A 8 -8.41 -75.74 1.84
N ILE A 9 -9.35 -74.82 1.88
CA ILE A 9 -9.60 -73.87 0.81
C ILE A 9 -8.66 -72.70 1.02
N THR A 10 -7.57 -72.69 0.25
CA THR A 10 -6.73 -71.51 0.08
C THR A 10 -7.54 -70.44 -0.62
N GLY A 11 -8.13 -69.56 0.13
CA GLY A 11 -8.77 -68.36 -0.37
C GLY A 11 -7.67 -67.43 -0.93
N LEU A 12 -7.59 -67.38 -2.24
CA LEU A 12 -6.82 -66.39 -3.00
C LEU A 12 -7.58 -65.05 -2.80
N THR A 13 -7.18 -64.28 -1.80
CA THR A 13 -7.65 -62.93 -1.66
C THR A 13 -7.00 -62.11 -2.76
N VAL A 14 -7.71 -61.98 -3.88
CA VAL A 14 -7.41 -60.96 -4.89
C VAL A 14 -7.67 -59.60 -4.21
N VAL A 15 -6.64 -59.00 -3.65
CA VAL A 15 -6.64 -57.61 -3.32
C VAL A 15 -6.70 -56.87 -4.66
N SER A 16 -7.93 -56.59 -5.07
CA SER A 16 -8.15 -55.59 -6.11
C SER A 16 -7.67 -54.29 -5.57
N THR A 17 -6.40 -53.98 -5.75
CA THR A 17 -5.92 -52.62 -5.76
C THR A 17 -6.69 -51.92 -6.86
N LEU A 18 -7.82 -51.34 -6.53
CA LEU A 18 -8.35 -50.21 -7.24
C LEU A 18 -7.27 -49.13 -7.18
N ILE A 19 -6.36 -49.17 -8.16
CA ILE A 19 -5.69 -47.98 -8.60
C ILE A 19 -6.85 -47.11 -9.11
N LEU A 20 -7.43 -46.34 -8.24
CA LEU A 20 -8.03 -45.07 -8.63
C LEU A 20 -6.91 -44.34 -9.34
N ALA A 21 -6.79 -44.54 -10.65
CA ALA A 21 -6.28 -43.52 -11.53
C ALA A 21 -7.21 -42.32 -11.26
N ALA A 22 -6.87 -41.58 -10.26
CA ALA A 22 -7.22 -40.17 -10.18
C ALA A 22 -6.51 -39.51 -11.38
N CYS A 23 -7.02 -39.78 -12.61
CA CYS A 23 -7.12 -38.70 -13.56
C CYS A 23 -8.02 -37.68 -12.87
N GLY A 24 -7.44 -37.02 -11.88
CA GLY A 24 -7.94 -35.76 -11.42
C GLY A 24 -7.90 -34.85 -12.62
N SER A 25 -9.04 -34.70 -13.30
CA SER A 25 -9.41 -33.35 -13.62
C SER A 25 -9.28 -32.61 -12.28
N SER A 26 -8.15 -31.96 -12.06
CA SER A 26 -8.07 -30.88 -11.11
C SER A 26 -9.15 -29.91 -11.58
N SER A 27 -10.35 -30.02 -10.99
CA SER A 27 -11.24 -28.88 -10.94
C SER A 27 -10.34 -27.83 -10.34
N ALA A 28 -9.87 -26.90 -11.15
CA ALA A 28 -9.06 -25.79 -10.69
C ALA A 28 -9.82 -25.24 -9.49
N SER A 29 -9.18 -25.26 -8.33
CA SER A 29 -9.82 -24.77 -7.12
C SER A 29 -10.29 -23.36 -7.46
N ASN A 30 -11.58 -23.09 -7.40
CA ASN A 30 -12.16 -21.79 -7.68
C ASN A 30 -11.84 -20.80 -6.53
N THR A 31 -10.75 -21.10 -5.81
CA THR A 31 -10.26 -20.37 -4.64
C THR A 31 -8.86 -19.84 -4.92
N TYR A 32 -8.71 -18.53 -4.83
CA TYR A 32 -7.40 -17.90 -4.77
C TYR A 32 -6.91 -17.92 -3.32
N SER A 33 -5.74 -18.51 -3.09
CA SER A 33 -5.14 -18.63 -1.76
C SER A 33 -3.77 -17.97 -1.76
N TYR A 34 -3.53 -17.10 -0.75
CA TYR A 34 -2.23 -16.49 -0.54
C TYR A 34 -2.07 -16.04 0.93
N VAL A 35 -1.18 -15.07 1.17
CA VAL A 35 -0.92 -14.54 2.50
C VAL A 35 -1.25 -13.04 2.59
N TYR A 36 -1.48 -12.59 3.83
CA TYR A 36 -1.48 -11.19 4.21
C TYR A 36 -0.51 -10.96 5.38
N LEU A 37 0.05 -9.75 5.51
CA LEU A 37 1.15 -9.46 6.42
C LEU A 37 0.71 -8.76 7.71
N SER A 38 -0.37 -7.98 7.65
CA SER A 38 -0.87 -7.19 8.78
C SER A 38 -2.39 -7.15 8.75
N ASP A 39 -3.00 -7.24 9.93
CA ASP A 39 -4.44 -7.09 10.05
C ASP A 39 -4.88 -5.67 9.65
N PRO A 40 -6.07 -5.49 9.06
CA PRO A 40 -6.67 -4.18 8.94
C PRO A 40 -7.05 -3.65 10.33
N ASP A 41 -6.82 -2.36 10.57
CA ASP A 41 -7.18 -1.73 11.84
C ASP A 41 -8.68 -1.48 11.91
N THR A 42 -9.29 -1.20 10.76
CA THR A 42 -10.71 -0.89 10.61
C THR A 42 -11.21 -1.31 9.24
N LEU A 43 -12.51 -1.52 9.12
CA LEU A 43 -13.23 -1.60 7.83
C LEU A 43 -13.96 -0.29 7.51
N ASP A 44 -13.81 0.77 8.33
CA ASP A 44 -14.31 2.11 8.00
C ASP A 44 -13.39 2.75 6.95
N TYR A 45 -13.70 2.46 5.71
CA TYR A 45 -12.87 2.76 4.55
C TYR A 45 -12.82 4.25 4.17
N VAL A 46 -13.76 5.05 4.65
CA VAL A 46 -13.70 6.51 4.44
C VAL A 46 -12.89 7.19 5.55
N ASN A 47 -12.63 6.49 6.66
CA ASN A 47 -11.91 7.02 7.80
C ASN A 47 -10.43 6.62 7.84
N SER A 48 -10.02 5.62 7.06
CA SER A 48 -8.64 5.13 7.00
C SER A 48 -7.98 5.39 5.66
N ASN A 49 -6.70 5.79 5.67
CA ASN A 49 -5.83 5.85 4.49
C ASN A 49 -4.78 4.73 4.48
N ARG A 50 -4.91 3.73 5.34
CA ARG A 50 -3.94 2.65 5.49
C ARG A 50 -4.10 1.58 4.41
N ALA A 51 -2.98 1.13 3.88
CA ALA A 51 -2.96 0.06 2.87
C ALA A 51 -3.65 -1.22 3.36
N THR A 52 -3.47 -1.56 4.66
CA THR A 52 -4.10 -2.75 5.26
C THR A 52 -5.63 -2.73 5.21
N THR A 53 -6.25 -1.57 5.38
CA THR A 53 -7.69 -1.38 5.19
C THR A 53 -8.05 -1.40 3.70
N SER A 54 -7.31 -0.65 2.86
CA SER A 54 -7.59 -0.56 1.42
C SER A 54 -7.49 -1.92 0.73
N ASP A 55 -6.49 -2.74 1.06
CA ASP A 55 -6.30 -4.09 0.49
C ASP A 55 -7.50 -5.02 0.74
N VAL A 56 -8.19 -4.82 1.87
CA VAL A 56 -9.42 -5.57 2.17
C VAL A 56 -10.62 -4.97 1.45
N ILE A 57 -10.80 -3.67 1.55
CA ILE A 57 -12.00 -2.96 1.10
C ILE A 57 -12.16 -2.94 -0.42
N THR A 58 -11.07 -2.83 -1.19
CA THR A 58 -11.13 -2.79 -2.67
C THR A 58 -11.80 -4.01 -3.31
N ASN A 59 -11.92 -5.11 -2.59
CA ASN A 59 -12.69 -6.27 -3.03
C ASN A 59 -14.15 -6.26 -2.57
N LEU A 60 -14.53 -5.36 -1.67
CA LEU A 60 -15.79 -5.40 -0.94
C LEU A 60 -16.73 -4.25 -1.31
N VAL A 61 -16.15 -3.08 -1.61
CA VAL A 61 -16.90 -1.85 -1.87
C VAL A 61 -16.35 -1.15 -3.12
N ASP A 62 -17.23 -0.87 -4.05
CA ASP A 62 -16.93 -0.12 -5.26
C ASP A 62 -17.17 1.39 -5.05
N GLY A 63 -16.30 2.20 -5.68
CA GLY A 63 -16.46 3.64 -5.80
C GLY A 63 -17.14 4.05 -7.10
N LEU A 64 -17.02 5.33 -7.46
CA LEU A 64 -17.57 5.85 -8.72
C LEU A 64 -16.86 5.23 -9.93
N LEU A 65 -15.54 5.19 -9.90
CA LEU A 65 -14.68 4.63 -10.93
C LEU A 65 -13.73 3.60 -10.31
N GLU A 66 -13.18 2.75 -11.16
CA GLU A 66 -12.13 1.78 -10.78
C GLU A 66 -10.98 1.80 -11.78
N ASN A 67 -9.91 1.05 -11.49
CA ASN A 67 -8.80 0.89 -12.40
C ASN A 67 -8.86 -0.50 -13.05
N ASP A 68 -8.68 -0.55 -14.37
CA ASP A 68 -8.48 -1.81 -15.06
C ASP A 68 -7.07 -2.40 -14.77
N LYS A 69 -6.77 -3.58 -15.29
CA LYS A 69 -5.48 -4.26 -15.11
C LYS A 69 -4.27 -3.49 -15.69
N TYR A 70 -4.50 -2.42 -16.44
CA TYR A 70 -3.46 -1.56 -17.00
C TYR A 70 -3.35 -0.22 -16.26
N GLY A 71 -4.20 0.02 -15.26
CA GLY A 71 -4.27 1.26 -14.51
C GLY A 71 -5.11 2.36 -15.18
N ASN A 72 -5.86 2.05 -16.24
CA ASN A 72 -6.79 3.02 -16.83
C ASN A 72 -8.05 3.12 -15.97
N LEU A 73 -8.56 4.34 -15.84
CA LEU A 73 -9.85 4.58 -15.18
C LEU A 73 -10.99 4.06 -16.06
N VAL A 74 -11.83 3.25 -15.47
CA VAL A 74 -13.03 2.68 -16.12
C VAL A 74 -14.27 2.91 -15.24
N PRO A 75 -15.48 2.88 -15.83
CA PRO A 75 -16.73 2.94 -15.08
C PRO A 75 -16.86 1.83 -14.04
N SER A 76 -17.38 2.19 -12.83
CA SER A 76 -17.78 1.24 -11.80
C SER A 76 -19.24 1.55 -11.37
N ILE A 77 -19.51 2.10 -10.17
CA ILE A 77 -20.85 2.54 -9.79
C ILE A 77 -21.34 3.67 -10.69
N ALA A 78 -20.46 4.56 -11.15
CA ALA A 78 -20.80 5.50 -12.21
C ALA A 78 -20.64 4.83 -13.59
N GLU A 79 -21.70 4.82 -14.39
CA GLU A 79 -21.67 4.33 -15.78
C GLU A 79 -21.16 5.39 -16.76
N ASP A 80 -21.29 6.69 -16.40
CA ASP A 80 -20.84 7.81 -17.22
C ASP A 80 -20.58 9.05 -16.35
N TRP A 81 -19.77 9.98 -16.85
CA TRP A 81 -19.51 11.26 -16.18
C TRP A 81 -19.22 12.38 -17.16
N THR A 82 -19.45 13.60 -16.70
CA THR A 82 -19.14 14.82 -17.44
C THR A 82 -18.38 15.80 -16.58
N VAL A 83 -17.56 16.65 -17.21
CA VAL A 83 -16.80 17.72 -16.56
C VAL A 83 -17.21 19.05 -17.17
N SER A 84 -17.47 20.05 -16.33
CA SER A 84 -17.80 21.39 -16.79
C SER A 84 -16.63 22.02 -17.55
N LYS A 85 -16.92 23.04 -18.39
CA LYS A 85 -15.89 23.69 -19.23
C LYS A 85 -14.76 24.35 -18.42
N ASP A 86 -15.06 24.79 -17.22
CA ASP A 86 -14.09 25.40 -16.31
C ASP A 86 -13.30 24.36 -15.49
N GLY A 87 -13.62 23.06 -15.63
CA GLY A 87 -12.97 21.97 -14.92
C GLY A 87 -13.32 21.88 -13.43
N LEU A 88 -14.35 22.62 -12.97
CA LEU A 88 -14.67 22.70 -11.54
C LEU A 88 -15.77 21.74 -11.10
N THR A 89 -16.67 21.35 -12.01
CA THR A 89 -17.83 20.52 -11.68
C THR A 89 -17.76 19.18 -12.41
N TYR A 90 -17.80 18.11 -11.63
CA TYR A 90 -17.83 16.72 -12.10
C TYR A 90 -19.18 16.12 -11.77
N THR A 91 -19.91 15.66 -12.77
CA THR A 91 -21.24 15.05 -12.64
C THR A 91 -21.17 13.60 -13.06
N TYR A 92 -21.49 12.68 -12.15
CA TYR A 92 -21.46 11.23 -12.35
C TYR A 92 -22.87 10.67 -12.41
N LYS A 93 -23.15 9.84 -13.41
CA LYS A 93 -24.40 9.10 -13.53
C LYS A 93 -24.22 7.68 -13.01
N LEU A 94 -24.99 7.35 -11.99
CA LEU A 94 -24.89 6.05 -11.33
C LEU A 94 -25.76 5.03 -12.06
N ARG A 95 -25.26 3.79 -12.07
CA ARG A 95 -26.04 2.63 -12.54
C ARG A 95 -27.18 2.33 -11.59
N LYS A 96 -28.27 1.77 -12.14
CA LYS A 96 -29.48 1.47 -11.38
C LYS A 96 -29.51 0.05 -10.82
N ASP A 97 -28.58 -0.79 -11.24
CA ASP A 97 -28.46 -2.19 -10.82
C ASP A 97 -27.44 -2.41 -9.70
N ALA A 98 -26.74 -1.36 -9.24
CA ALA A 98 -25.86 -1.43 -8.09
C ALA A 98 -26.69 -1.44 -6.79
N LYS A 99 -26.39 -2.41 -5.93
CA LYS A 99 -27.11 -2.61 -4.67
C LYS A 99 -26.16 -2.88 -3.51
N TRP A 100 -26.64 -2.56 -2.33
CA TRP A 100 -26.00 -2.94 -1.07
C TRP A 100 -26.45 -4.33 -0.62
N TYR A 101 -25.49 -5.10 -0.11
CA TYR A 101 -25.71 -6.45 0.42
C TYR A 101 -25.15 -6.57 1.83
N THR A 102 -25.75 -7.44 2.64
CA THR A 102 -25.20 -7.85 3.94
C THR A 102 -24.05 -8.85 3.74
N SER A 103 -23.31 -9.17 4.80
CA SER A 103 -22.28 -10.23 4.80
C SER A 103 -22.82 -11.62 4.43
N ASP A 104 -24.12 -11.85 4.58
CA ASP A 104 -24.77 -13.09 4.18
C ASP A 104 -25.18 -13.10 2.70
N GLY A 105 -25.03 -11.96 2.01
CA GLY A 105 -25.37 -11.78 0.61
C GLY A 105 -26.83 -11.40 0.36
N GLU A 106 -27.57 -11.03 1.42
CA GLU A 106 -28.94 -10.55 1.31
C GLU A 106 -28.96 -9.09 0.80
N GLU A 107 -29.84 -8.77 -0.13
CA GLU A 107 -30.05 -7.41 -0.61
C GLU A 107 -30.55 -6.52 0.53
N TYR A 108 -29.89 -5.39 0.75
CA TYR A 108 -30.25 -4.42 1.78
C TYR A 108 -30.95 -3.18 1.18
N ALA A 109 -30.36 -2.57 0.18
CA ALA A 109 -30.86 -1.36 -0.47
C ALA A 109 -30.23 -1.16 -1.86
N GLU A 110 -30.75 -0.24 -2.64
CA GLU A 110 -30.13 0.30 -3.85
C GLU A 110 -29.00 1.26 -3.48
N VAL A 111 -27.90 1.28 -4.24
CA VAL A 111 -26.85 2.30 -4.10
C VAL A 111 -27.32 3.60 -4.73
N LYS A 112 -27.32 4.69 -3.96
CA LYS A 112 -27.82 5.99 -4.39
C LYS A 112 -26.77 7.09 -4.31
N ALA A 113 -27.00 8.16 -5.03
CA ALA A 113 -26.15 9.35 -5.00
C ALA A 113 -25.98 9.92 -3.57
N GLN A 114 -27.02 9.82 -2.73
CA GLN A 114 -26.97 10.26 -1.34
C GLN A 114 -25.94 9.45 -0.51
N ASP A 115 -25.63 8.22 -0.88
CA ASP A 115 -24.66 7.39 -0.17
C ASP A 115 -23.23 7.96 -0.31
N PHE A 116 -22.91 8.61 -1.42
CA PHE A 116 -21.64 9.32 -1.62
C PHE A 116 -21.56 10.60 -0.78
N VAL A 117 -22.68 11.30 -0.64
CA VAL A 117 -22.77 12.46 0.26
C VAL A 117 -22.60 12.01 1.72
N ALA A 118 -23.26 10.93 2.11
CA ALA A 118 -23.16 10.35 3.46
C ALA A 118 -21.76 9.87 3.79
N GLY A 119 -21.08 9.21 2.85
CA GLY A 119 -19.68 8.74 3.03
C GLY A 119 -18.73 9.91 3.30
N LEU A 120 -18.75 10.95 2.46
CA LEU A 120 -17.89 12.12 2.66
C LEU A 120 -18.24 12.89 3.94
N LYS A 121 -19.54 12.96 4.28
CA LYS A 121 -19.99 13.59 5.53
C LYS A 121 -19.47 12.82 6.75
N HIS A 122 -19.57 11.51 6.75
CA HIS A 122 -19.04 10.66 7.83
C HIS A 122 -17.53 10.87 7.99
N ALA A 123 -16.76 10.84 6.89
CA ALA A 123 -15.32 11.12 6.92
C ALA A 123 -14.99 12.50 7.52
N ALA A 124 -15.78 13.52 7.19
CA ALA A 124 -15.58 14.88 7.72
C ALA A 124 -15.94 14.98 9.20
N ASP A 125 -17.05 14.37 9.63
CA ASP A 125 -17.51 14.38 11.01
C ASP A 125 -16.56 13.63 11.95
N GLU A 126 -15.97 12.52 11.50
CA GLU A 126 -14.99 11.71 12.24
C GLU A 126 -13.56 12.26 12.15
N ASN A 127 -13.34 13.35 11.40
CA ASN A 127 -12.00 13.91 11.15
C ASN A 127 -11.02 12.87 10.59
N SER A 128 -11.45 12.17 9.55
CA SER A 128 -10.76 11.08 8.88
C SER A 128 -9.29 11.39 8.61
N GLU A 129 -8.40 10.40 8.83
CA GLU A 129 -6.98 10.49 8.43
C GLU A 129 -6.78 10.57 6.91
N ALA A 130 -7.80 10.20 6.10
CA ALA A 130 -7.79 10.30 4.65
C ALA A 130 -8.23 11.67 4.11
N LEU A 131 -8.77 12.57 4.92
CA LEU A 131 -9.21 13.91 4.51
C LEU A 131 -8.18 14.71 3.71
N PRO A 132 -6.86 14.68 4.03
CA PRO A 132 -5.86 15.42 3.27
C PRO A 132 -5.88 15.15 1.75
N ILE A 133 -6.40 14.00 1.32
CA ILE A 133 -6.53 13.64 -0.10
C ILE A 133 -7.51 14.56 -0.84
N VAL A 134 -8.58 15.00 -0.17
CA VAL A 134 -9.72 15.71 -0.80
C VAL A 134 -10.08 17.04 -0.14
N GLN A 135 -9.61 17.31 1.08
CA GLN A 135 -10.04 18.46 1.89
C GLN A 135 -9.82 19.80 1.20
N SER A 136 -8.67 19.99 0.55
CA SER A 136 -8.36 21.21 -0.20
C SER A 136 -9.01 21.25 -1.59
N SER A 137 -9.39 20.09 -2.12
CA SER A 137 -9.96 19.97 -3.46
C SER A 137 -11.44 20.30 -3.51
N ILE A 138 -12.25 19.73 -2.60
CA ILE A 138 -13.69 19.88 -2.60
C ILE A 138 -14.08 21.23 -1.99
N LYS A 139 -14.91 21.99 -2.73
CA LYS A 139 -15.40 23.29 -2.28
C LYS A 139 -16.06 23.18 -0.90
N GLY A 140 -15.68 24.08 0.01
CA GLY A 140 -16.29 24.20 1.35
C GLY A 140 -15.93 23.09 2.33
N LEU A 141 -15.26 22.00 1.92
CA LEU A 141 -14.92 20.89 2.82
C LEU A 141 -13.93 21.33 3.91
N ASP A 142 -12.91 22.10 3.55
CA ASP A 142 -11.93 22.61 4.51
C ASP A 142 -12.58 23.47 5.62
N ALA A 143 -13.49 24.36 5.24
CA ALA A 143 -14.23 25.19 6.18
C ALA A 143 -15.15 24.37 7.12
N TYR A 144 -15.75 23.29 6.59
CA TYR A 144 -16.57 22.38 7.39
C TYR A 144 -15.71 21.60 8.40
N VAL A 145 -14.63 21.00 7.97
CA VAL A 145 -13.70 20.22 8.82
C VAL A 145 -13.08 21.10 9.92
N LYS A 146 -12.75 22.36 9.62
CA LYS A 146 -12.24 23.32 10.61
C LYS A 146 -13.31 23.87 11.55
N GLY A 147 -14.58 23.56 11.33
CA GLY A 147 -15.69 24.07 12.14
C GLY A 147 -16.07 25.53 11.85
N GLU A 148 -15.56 26.11 10.77
CA GLU A 148 -15.93 27.46 10.29
C GLU A 148 -17.34 27.47 9.67
N SER A 149 -17.76 26.35 9.10
CA SER A 149 -19.14 26.05 8.70
C SER A 149 -19.64 24.80 9.42
N LYS A 150 -20.90 24.82 9.88
CA LYS A 150 -21.57 23.66 10.47
C LYS A 150 -22.59 23.03 9.52
N ASP A 151 -22.80 23.64 8.37
CA ASP A 151 -23.77 23.19 7.37
C ASP A 151 -23.06 22.42 6.24
N PHE A 152 -23.16 21.08 6.28
CA PHE A 152 -22.58 20.22 5.26
C PHE A 152 -23.16 20.46 3.87
N SER A 153 -24.36 21.05 3.74
CA SER A 153 -24.94 21.38 2.43
C SER A 153 -24.12 22.43 1.66
N THR A 154 -23.19 23.13 2.33
CA THR A 154 -22.25 24.08 1.70
C THR A 154 -21.02 23.40 1.10
N VAL A 155 -20.82 22.10 1.39
CA VAL A 155 -19.73 21.29 0.83
C VAL A 155 -20.08 20.90 -0.61
N GLY A 156 -19.08 20.94 -1.47
CA GLY A 156 -19.21 20.68 -2.91
C GLY A 156 -19.42 19.21 -3.27
N VAL A 157 -20.28 18.49 -2.55
CA VAL A 157 -20.81 17.18 -2.91
C VAL A 157 -22.34 17.22 -2.83
N LYS A 158 -23.03 16.68 -3.84
CA LYS A 158 -24.48 16.80 -3.92
C LYS A 158 -25.10 15.60 -4.64
N ALA A 159 -26.13 15.02 -4.07
CA ALA A 159 -27.08 14.18 -4.78
C ALA A 159 -28.07 15.07 -5.55
N VAL A 160 -27.95 15.09 -6.86
CA VAL A 160 -28.84 15.87 -7.73
C VAL A 160 -30.21 15.16 -7.85
N ASP A 161 -30.15 13.84 -7.95
CA ASP A 161 -31.25 12.89 -7.87
C ASP A 161 -30.70 11.57 -7.33
N ASP A 162 -31.53 10.51 -7.30
CA ASP A 162 -31.11 9.19 -6.74
C ASP A 162 -29.92 8.58 -7.49
N HIS A 163 -29.70 8.93 -8.77
CA HIS A 163 -28.65 8.35 -9.63
C HIS A 163 -27.70 9.39 -10.23
N THR A 164 -27.63 10.59 -9.68
CA THR A 164 -26.73 11.63 -10.16
C THR A 164 -26.05 12.29 -8.98
N VAL A 165 -24.73 12.09 -8.86
CA VAL A 165 -23.88 12.77 -7.87
C VAL A 165 -23.00 13.80 -8.56
N GLU A 166 -22.88 14.96 -7.93
CA GLU A 166 -22.07 16.08 -8.42
C GLU A 166 -21.02 16.48 -7.38
N TYR A 167 -19.77 16.65 -7.84
CA TYR A 167 -18.70 17.25 -7.05
C TYR A 167 -18.31 18.61 -7.63
N THR A 168 -18.15 19.62 -6.77
CA THR A 168 -17.64 20.93 -7.12
C THR A 168 -16.30 21.14 -6.43
N LEU A 169 -15.28 21.50 -7.20
CA LEU A 169 -13.90 21.69 -6.72
C LEU A 169 -13.59 23.18 -6.50
N ASN A 170 -12.58 23.45 -5.67
CA ASN A 170 -12.03 24.79 -5.46
C ASN A 170 -11.21 25.30 -6.65
N GLN A 171 -10.58 24.36 -7.39
CA GLN A 171 -9.76 24.64 -8.58
C GLN A 171 -9.84 23.45 -9.54
N PRO A 172 -9.55 23.63 -10.84
CA PRO A 172 -9.50 22.53 -11.77
C PRO A 172 -8.40 21.51 -11.41
N GLU A 173 -8.78 20.23 -11.34
CA GLU A 173 -7.85 19.11 -11.09
C GLU A 173 -8.06 18.06 -12.20
N SER A 174 -7.18 18.02 -13.19
CA SER A 174 -7.27 17.05 -14.29
C SER A 174 -7.18 15.59 -13.84
N TYR A 175 -6.63 15.36 -12.65
CA TYR A 175 -6.50 14.06 -12.00
C TYR A 175 -7.62 13.74 -10.99
N TRP A 176 -8.65 14.57 -10.87
CA TRP A 176 -9.76 14.38 -9.91
C TRP A 176 -10.37 12.98 -9.99
N ASN A 177 -10.63 12.49 -11.21
CA ASN A 177 -11.22 11.17 -11.40
C ASN A 177 -10.39 10.03 -10.76
N SER A 178 -9.08 10.16 -10.67
CA SER A 178 -8.26 9.14 -9.97
C SER A 178 -8.49 9.11 -8.46
N LYS A 179 -8.94 10.22 -7.85
CA LYS A 179 -9.31 10.24 -6.44
C LYS A 179 -10.60 9.47 -6.15
N THR A 180 -11.50 9.34 -7.13
CA THR A 180 -12.77 8.62 -6.96
C THR A 180 -12.61 7.09 -6.84
N THR A 181 -11.41 6.57 -7.06
CA THR A 181 -11.05 5.17 -6.80
C THR A 181 -10.54 4.94 -5.38
N MET A 182 -10.49 5.98 -4.54
CA MET A 182 -9.98 5.91 -3.16
C MET A 182 -11.12 5.84 -2.15
N GLY A 183 -10.94 5.06 -1.10
CA GLY A 183 -11.94 4.80 -0.06
C GLY A 183 -12.61 6.03 0.53
N ILE A 184 -11.88 7.16 0.67
CA ILE A 184 -12.44 8.44 1.18
C ILE A 184 -13.64 8.96 0.37
N LEU A 185 -13.77 8.59 -0.90
CA LEU A 185 -14.88 8.98 -1.78
C LEU A 185 -15.84 7.83 -2.08
N PHE A 186 -15.74 6.70 -1.35
CA PHE A 186 -16.67 5.59 -1.51
C PHE A 186 -18.01 5.87 -0.84
N PRO A 187 -19.09 5.27 -1.33
CA PRO A 187 -20.42 5.49 -0.77
C PRO A 187 -20.60 4.75 0.56
N ILE A 188 -21.44 5.29 1.44
CA ILE A 188 -21.93 4.63 2.66
C ILE A 188 -23.44 4.78 2.72
N ASN A 189 -24.15 3.67 2.94
CA ASN A 189 -25.59 3.74 3.19
C ASN A 189 -25.86 4.39 4.56
N GLU A 190 -26.54 5.55 4.54
CA GLU A 190 -26.73 6.37 5.74
C GLU A 190 -27.55 5.67 6.83
N ASP A 191 -28.59 4.89 6.45
CA ASP A 191 -29.43 4.19 7.40
C ASP A 191 -28.68 3.05 8.07
N PHE A 192 -27.85 2.35 7.33
CA PHE A 192 -26.98 1.32 7.86
C PHE A 192 -25.94 1.93 8.82
N LEU A 193 -25.27 3.00 8.42
CA LEU A 193 -24.31 3.73 9.27
C LEU A 193 -24.95 4.12 10.62
N LYS A 194 -26.15 4.71 10.58
CA LYS A 194 -26.89 5.07 11.79
C LYS A 194 -27.26 3.84 12.63
N SER A 195 -27.62 2.74 11.99
CA SER A 195 -28.01 1.49 12.70
C SER A 195 -26.84 0.84 13.42
N GLN A 196 -25.63 0.91 12.85
CA GLN A 196 -24.40 0.39 13.42
C GLN A 196 -23.81 1.31 14.50
N GLY A 197 -23.97 2.60 14.36
CA GLY A 197 -23.38 3.58 15.28
C GLY A 197 -21.87 3.35 15.45
N LYS A 198 -21.42 3.11 16.68
CA LYS A 198 -20.00 2.88 17.00
C LYS A 198 -19.42 1.56 16.50
N ASP A 199 -20.28 0.62 16.10
CA ASP A 199 -19.83 -0.68 15.57
C ASP A 199 -19.55 -0.61 14.07
N PHE A 200 -19.92 0.48 13.38
CA PHE A 200 -19.60 0.66 11.97
C PHE A 200 -18.08 0.59 11.73
N GLY A 201 -17.68 -0.17 10.73
CA GLY A 201 -16.29 -0.31 10.35
C GLY A 201 -15.39 -1.09 11.33
N THR A 202 -15.93 -1.68 12.41
CA THR A 202 -15.16 -2.64 13.20
C THR A 202 -14.76 -3.83 12.34
N VAL A 203 -13.66 -4.53 12.67
CA VAL A 203 -13.14 -5.62 11.81
C VAL A 203 -14.01 -6.88 11.99
N LYS A 204 -15.28 -6.78 11.54
CA LYS A 204 -16.27 -7.86 11.55
C LYS A 204 -17.07 -7.84 10.24
N PRO A 205 -17.41 -8.99 9.67
CA PRO A 205 -18.19 -9.05 8.43
C PRO A 205 -19.51 -8.24 8.47
N SER A 206 -20.19 -8.19 9.60
CA SER A 206 -21.50 -7.51 9.74
C SER A 206 -21.41 -6.00 9.98
N SER A 207 -20.22 -5.42 10.07
CA SER A 207 -20.03 -4.00 10.43
C SER A 207 -20.12 -3.02 9.26
N ILE A 208 -20.10 -3.54 8.03
CA ILE A 208 -20.24 -2.76 6.78
C ILE A 208 -21.25 -3.46 5.85
N LEU A 209 -21.72 -2.72 4.85
CA LEU A 209 -22.42 -3.28 3.70
C LEU A 209 -21.45 -3.45 2.53
N TYR A 210 -21.86 -4.26 1.57
CA TYR A 210 -21.07 -4.69 0.42
C TYR A 210 -21.80 -4.30 -0.88
N ASN A 211 -21.11 -3.68 -1.79
CA ASN A 211 -21.61 -3.43 -3.15
C ASN A 211 -20.60 -3.85 -4.24
N GLY A 212 -19.47 -4.40 -3.82
CA GLY A 212 -18.39 -4.87 -4.69
C GLY A 212 -18.48 -6.35 -5.04
N PRO A 213 -17.43 -6.88 -5.71
CA PRO A 213 -17.40 -8.24 -6.25
C PRO A 213 -17.38 -9.35 -5.19
N TYR A 214 -17.00 -9.05 -3.95
CA TYR A 214 -16.93 -10.02 -2.85
C TYR A 214 -17.61 -9.52 -1.59
N VAL A 215 -17.95 -10.46 -0.72
CA VAL A 215 -18.34 -10.22 0.67
C VAL A 215 -17.31 -10.85 1.60
N LEU A 216 -17.02 -10.19 2.72
CA LEU A 216 -16.17 -10.75 3.77
C LEU A 216 -16.94 -11.83 4.53
N LYS A 217 -16.47 -13.07 4.47
CA LYS A 217 -17.11 -14.22 5.16
C LYS A 217 -16.54 -14.46 6.54
N ALA A 218 -15.23 -14.28 6.69
CA ALA A 218 -14.57 -14.47 7.98
C ALA A 218 -13.34 -13.58 8.08
N PHE A 219 -13.11 -13.10 9.30
CA PHE A 219 -11.87 -12.48 9.72
C PHE A 219 -11.48 -13.03 11.09
N THR A 220 -10.26 -13.55 11.18
CA THR A 220 -9.65 -13.95 12.45
C THR A 220 -8.27 -13.34 12.50
N SER A 221 -8.06 -12.39 13.42
CA SER A 221 -6.82 -11.64 13.58
C SER A 221 -5.62 -12.56 13.64
N LYS A 222 -4.57 -12.21 12.89
CA LYS A 222 -3.32 -12.97 12.74
C LYS A 222 -3.54 -14.45 12.39
N SER A 223 -4.56 -14.73 11.61
CA SER A 223 -4.90 -16.09 11.18
C SER A 223 -5.42 -16.13 9.76
N VAL A 224 -6.61 -15.61 9.48
CA VAL A 224 -7.25 -15.76 8.17
C VAL A 224 -8.21 -14.62 7.84
N ILE A 225 -8.25 -14.26 6.56
CA ILE A 225 -9.28 -13.44 5.93
C ILE A 225 -9.90 -14.26 4.80
N GLU A 226 -11.23 -14.43 4.82
CA GLU A 226 -11.93 -15.21 3.80
C GLU A 226 -13.02 -14.36 3.13
N TYR A 227 -13.02 -14.37 1.81
CA TYR A 227 -14.03 -13.71 1.00
C TYR A 227 -14.75 -14.73 0.15
N ALA A 228 -16.03 -14.47 -0.10
CA ALA A 228 -16.81 -15.19 -1.10
C ALA A 228 -17.35 -14.23 -2.16
N LYS A 229 -17.42 -14.70 -3.40
CA LYS A 229 -18.00 -13.94 -4.51
C LYS A 229 -19.41 -13.48 -4.16
N ASN A 230 -19.67 -12.20 -4.40
CA ASN A 230 -21.01 -11.65 -4.34
C ASN A 230 -21.80 -12.12 -5.57
N GLN A 231 -22.67 -13.10 -5.39
CA GLN A 231 -23.45 -13.71 -6.47
C GLN A 231 -24.48 -12.75 -7.10
N ASN A 232 -24.74 -11.64 -6.44
CA ASN A 232 -25.67 -10.62 -6.86
C ASN A 232 -24.98 -9.32 -7.35
N TYR A 233 -23.65 -9.33 -7.40
CA TYR A 233 -22.88 -8.20 -7.92
C TYR A 233 -23.28 -7.85 -9.35
N TRP A 234 -23.34 -6.58 -9.68
CA TRP A 234 -23.78 -6.12 -11.00
C TRP A 234 -22.89 -6.67 -12.14
N ASP A 235 -21.57 -6.80 -11.90
CA ASP A 235 -20.60 -7.32 -12.89
C ASP A 235 -20.12 -8.74 -12.53
N LYS A 236 -20.96 -9.54 -11.90
CA LYS A 236 -20.63 -10.90 -11.43
C LYS A 236 -20.08 -11.84 -12.50
N ASP A 237 -20.46 -11.62 -13.77
CA ASP A 237 -20.02 -12.47 -14.87
C ASP A 237 -18.52 -12.30 -15.21
N ASN A 238 -17.93 -11.17 -14.82
CA ASN A 238 -16.51 -10.88 -14.93
C ASN A 238 -15.72 -11.31 -13.69
N VAL A 239 -16.35 -11.63 -12.57
CA VAL A 239 -15.70 -12.17 -11.37
C VAL A 239 -15.49 -13.69 -11.54
N LYS A 240 -14.25 -14.10 -11.78
CA LYS A 240 -13.89 -15.48 -12.14
C LYS A 240 -13.49 -16.34 -10.94
N VAL A 241 -13.05 -15.74 -9.86
CA VAL A 241 -12.64 -16.43 -8.64
C VAL A 241 -13.83 -16.47 -7.67
N GLU A 242 -14.21 -17.67 -7.20
CA GLU A 242 -15.39 -17.81 -6.30
C GLU A 242 -15.05 -17.48 -4.84
N ASN A 243 -13.82 -17.81 -4.42
CA ASN A 243 -13.41 -17.62 -3.04
C ASN A 243 -11.98 -17.07 -2.98
N ILE A 244 -11.72 -16.23 -1.98
CA ILE A 244 -10.37 -15.77 -1.68
C ILE A 244 -10.07 -16.14 -0.23
N LYS A 245 -8.91 -16.75 0.01
CA LYS A 245 -8.43 -17.10 1.34
C LYS A 245 -7.04 -16.57 1.55
N LEU A 246 -6.90 -15.62 2.46
CA LEU A 246 -5.61 -15.07 2.84
C LEU A 246 -5.22 -15.58 4.23
N THR A 247 -4.04 -16.19 4.34
CA THR A 247 -3.50 -16.70 5.59
C THR A 247 -2.48 -15.71 6.16
N TYR A 248 -2.50 -15.47 7.45
CA TYR A 248 -1.53 -14.58 8.07
C TYR A 248 -0.10 -15.12 7.92
N PHE A 249 0.81 -14.24 7.56
CA PHE A 249 2.24 -14.52 7.41
C PHE A 249 3.05 -13.43 8.12
N ASP A 250 3.82 -13.82 9.13
CA ASP A 250 4.60 -12.88 9.94
C ASP A 250 5.95 -12.46 9.32
N GLY A 251 6.26 -12.94 8.10
CA GLY A 251 7.50 -12.63 7.39
C GLY A 251 8.72 -13.43 7.83
N SER A 252 8.64 -14.27 8.87
CA SER A 252 9.80 -14.94 9.46
C SER A 252 10.33 -16.09 8.61
N ASP A 253 9.47 -16.90 7.98
CA ASP A 253 9.84 -18.03 7.13
C ASP A 253 9.48 -17.79 5.66
N GLN A 254 10.31 -17.01 4.97
CA GLN A 254 10.09 -16.68 3.55
C GLN A 254 10.08 -17.92 2.64
N GLU A 255 10.79 -18.98 3.00
CA GLU A 255 10.83 -20.23 2.23
C GLU A 255 9.52 -21.00 2.32
N SER A 256 8.72 -20.79 3.37
CA SER A 256 7.41 -21.43 3.53
C SER A 256 6.43 -21.02 2.41
N LEU A 257 6.57 -19.82 1.86
CA LEU A 257 5.72 -19.37 0.74
C LEU A 257 5.89 -20.27 -0.47
N ILE A 258 7.13 -20.63 -0.82
CA ILE A 258 7.43 -21.51 -1.94
C ILE A 258 7.00 -22.95 -1.63
N ARG A 259 7.21 -23.45 -0.41
CA ARG A 259 6.74 -24.79 -0.01
C ARG A 259 5.21 -24.90 -0.17
N ASN A 260 4.47 -23.96 0.38
CA ASN A 260 3.00 -23.94 0.29
C ASN A 260 2.51 -23.79 -1.16
N PHE A 261 3.22 -23.02 -2.00
CA PHE A 261 2.92 -22.96 -3.44
C PHE A 261 3.16 -24.31 -4.13
N SER A 262 4.30 -24.93 -3.86
CA SER A 262 4.64 -26.26 -4.42
C SER A 262 3.64 -27.33 -4.02
N ASP A 263 3.11 -27.26 -2.81
CA ASP A 263 2.11 -28.19 -2.26
C ASP A 263 0.68 -27.86 -2.73
N GLY A 264 0.51 -26.78 -3.49
CA GLY A 264 -0.80 -26.33 -3.98
C GLY A 264 -1.68 -25.65 -2.94
N ALA A 265 -1.14 -25.31 -1.76
CA ALA A 265 -1.86 -24.59 -0.72
C ALA A 265 -2.02 -23.10 -1.07
N TYR A 266 -1.07 -22.52 -1.80
CA TYR A 266 -1.12 -21.14 -2.29
C TYR A 266 -1.19 -21.09 -3.81
N SER A 267 -1.95 -20.13 -4.33
CA SER A 267 -2.11 -19.88 -5.76
C SER A 267 -0.91 -19.16 -6.38
N GLN A 268 -0.12 -18.48 -5.53
CA GLN A 268 1.13 -17.84 -5.90
C GLN A 268 2.09 -17.83 -4.71
N ALA A 269 3.34 -17.44 -4.96
CA ALA A 269 4.30 -17.23 -3.91
C ALA A 269 5.27 -16.10 -4.26
N ARG A 270 5.62 -15.29 -3.30
CA ARG A 270 6.71 -14.32 -3.46
C ARG A 270 8.04 -15.06 -3.31
N LEU A 271 8.88 -14.95 -4.32
CA LEU A 271 10.25 -15.44 -4.29
C LEU A 271 11.18 -14.29 -3.85
N TYR A 272 11.88 -14.48 -2.74
CA TYR A 272 12.83 -13.50 -2.24
C TYR A 272 14.25 -13.85 -2.73
N PRO A 273 14.91 -12.97 -3.49
CA PRO A 273 16.26 -13.22 -3.99
C PRO A 273 17.32 -13.41 -2.88
N THR A 274 16.99 -13.00 -1.65
CA THR A 274 17.84 -13.16 -0.46
C THR A 274 17.64 -14.49 0.26
N SER A 275 16.63 -15.29 -0.13
CA SER A 275 16.38 -16.59 0.50
C SER A 275 17.42 -17.63 0.06
N SER A 276 17.74 -18.56 0.96
CA SER A 276 18.77 -19.58 0.72
C SER A 276 18.43 -20.52 -0.43
N ASN A 277 17.14 -20.72 -0.71
CA ASN A 277 16.63 -21.59 -1.75
C ASN A 277 16.43 -20.89 -3.10
N TYR A 278 16.75 -19.58 -3.24
CA TYR A 278 16.46 -18.77 -4.43
C TYR A 278 16.93 -19.45 -5.72
N ALA A 279 18.20 -19.83 -5.81
CA ALA A 279 18.78 -20.40 -7.03
C ALA A 279 18.12 -21.73 -7.46
N SER A 280 17.71 -22.56 -6.49
CA SER A 280 17.01 -23.81 -6.78
C SER A 280 15.58 -23.59 -7.25
N VAL A 281 14.87 -22.65 -6.63
CA VAL A 281 13.50 -22.27 -6.98
C VAL A 281 13.47 -21.58 -8.34
N GLU A 282 14.40 -20.66 -8.61
CA GLU A 282 14.53 -19.99 -9.90
C GLU A 282 14.72 -21.01 -11.03
N LYS A 283 15.57 -22.00 -10.82
CA LYS A 283 15.80 -23.09 -11.79
C LYS A 283 14.55 -23.95 -12.00
N GLN A 284 13.84 -24.28 -10.93
CA GLN A 284 12.66 -25.15 -10.96
C GLN A 284 11.44 -24.46 -11.61
N TYR A 285 11.22 -23.19 -11.34
CA TYR A 285 10.03 -22.43 -11.72
C TYR A 285 10.31 -21.32 -12.74
N LYS A 286 11.41 -21.38 -13.46
CA LYS A 286 11.88 -20.34 -14.39
C LYS A 286 10.78 -19.73 -15.24
N ASP A 287 9.90 -20.57 -15.80
CA ASP A 287 8.82 -20.15 -16.71
C ASP A 287 7.58 -19.59 -15.98
N ASN A 288 7.55 -19.72 -14.65
CA ASN A 288 6.46 -19.24 -13.80
C ASN A 288 6.83 -17.97 -13.00
N ILE A 289 8.09 -17.53 -13.08
CA ILE A 289 8.53 -16.32 -12.37
C ILE A 289 8.12 -15.10 -13.18
N ILE A 290 7.33 -14.24 -12.52
CA ILE A 290 6.84 -12.99 -13.08
C ILE A 290 7.43 -11.85 -12.28
N TYR A 291 8.05 -10.89 -12.96
CA TYR A 291 8.43 -9.61 -12.37
C TYR A 291 7.24 -8.66 -12.44
N THR A 292 6.88 -8.06 -11.30
CA THR A 292 5.81 -7.06 -11.27
C THR A 292 6.24 -5.82 -12.07
N PRO A 293 5.34 -5.20 -12.83
CA PRO A 293 5.63 -3.95 -13.50
C PRO A 293 5.85 -2.83 -12.48
N GLN A 294 6.49 -1.76 -12.94
CA GLN A 294 6.61 -0.53 -12.16
C GLN A 294 5.21 0.04 -11.90
N ASN A 295 4.95 0.43 -10.65
CA ASN A 295 3.74 1.14 -10.27
C ASN A 295 4.04 2.64 -9.98
N SER A 296 3.01 3.41 -9.66
CA SER A 296 3.12 4.84 -9.33
C SER A 296 3.61 5.13 -7.91
N THR A 297 3.88 4.10 -7.11
CA THR A 297 4.28 4.26 -5.72
C THR A 297 5.78 4.48 -5.60
N SER A 298 6.17 5.53 -4.89
CA SER A 298 7.56 5.82 -4.56
C SER A 298 7.76 5.75 -3.05
N PHE A 299 8.84 5.08 -2.62
CA PHE A 299 9.24 5.02 -1.22
C PHE A 299 10.47 5.90 -1.01
N TYR A 300 10.47 6.69 0.04
CA TYR A 300 11.54 7.64 0.32
C TYR A 300 11.74 7.85 1.82
N PHE A 301 12.91 8.37 2.20
CA PHE A 301 13.15 8.93 3.52
C PHE A 301 12.93 10.44 3.48
N ALA A 302 12.24 10.97 4.48
CA ALA A 302 12.05 12.39 4.66
C ALA A 302 12.68 12.86 5.98
N PHE A 303 13.28 14.05 5.96
CA PHE A 303 13.75 14.69 7.18
C PHE A 303 12.62 15.47 7.84
N ASN A 304 12.40 15.24 9.14
CA ASN A 304 11.50 16.09 9.93
C ASN A 304 12.21 17.40 10.32
N LEU A 305 11.99 18.43 9.53
CA LEU A 305 12.65 19.75 9.72
C LEU A 305 12.11 20.52 10.93
N ASN A 306 11.02 20.10 11.54
CA ASN A 306 10.36 20.79 12.66
C ASN A 306 9.82 19.82 13.71
N ARG A 307 10.66 18.89 14.15
CA ARG A 307 10.26 17.86 15.13
C ARG A 307 9.83 18.49 16.47
N LYS A 308 8.64 18.13 16.95
CA LYS A 308 8.06 18.64 18.19
C LYS A 308 8.09 17.64 19.34
N THR A 309 8.09 16.33 19.04
CA THR A 309 8.02 15.27 20.04
C THR A 309 9.21 14.33 19.94
N TYR A 310 9.66 13.80 21.08
CA TYR A 310 10.82 12.93 21.19
C TYR A 310 10.51 11.67 22.01
N ASN A 311 9.28 11.15 21.90
CA ASN A 311 8.83 9.97 22.66
C ASN A 311 9.64 8.72 22.33
N HIS A 312 10.10 8.60 21.09
CA HIS A 312 10.93 7.51 20.59
C HIS A 312 12.22 8.11 20.07
N SER A 313 13.18 8.25 20.95
CA SER A 313 14.45 8.91 20.64
C SER A 313 15.57 8.39 21.50
N SER A 314 16.76 8.23 20.91
CA SER A 314 18.01 7.96 21.62
C SER A 314 18.57 9.20 22.35
N LYS A 315 18.05 10.38 22.04
CA LYS A 315 18.52 11.66 22.61
C LYS A 315 18.05 11.85 24.03
N THR A 316 19.02 12.03 24.93
CA THR A 316 18.77 12.16 26.37
C THR A 316 18.85 13.59 26.89
N SER A 317 19.44 14.52 26.13
CA SER A 317 19.60 15.93 26.52
C SER A 317 18.97 16.89 25.52
N ASP A 318 18.65 18.10 25.98
CA ASP A 318 18.13 19.15 25.11
C ASP A 318 19.23 19.66 24.15
N ALA A 319 20.51 19.60 24.55
CA ALA A 319 21.64 19.90 23.68
C ALA A 319 21.70 18.94 22.47
N GLN A 320 21.53 17.62 22.68
CA GLN A 320 21.47 16.66 21.59
C GLN A 320 20.28 16.89 20.66
N LYS A 321 19.11 17.23 21.21
CA LYS A 321 17.92 17.58 20.39
C LYS A 321 18.16 18.82 19.55
N ALA A 322 18.73 19.87 20.15
CA ALA A 322 19.07 21.11 19.44
C ALA A 322 20.13 20.87 18.35
N SER A 323 21.19 20.12 18.66
CA SER A 323 22.26 19.77 17.71
C SER A 323 21.69 19.00 16.50
N THR A 324 20.83 18.01 16.72
CA THR A 324 20.19 17.28 15.63
C THR A 324 19.26 18.19 14.81
N THR A 325 18.50 19.05 15.43
CA THR A 325 17.60 19.99 14.74
C THR A 325 18.42 20.93 13.83
N ALA A 326 19.49 21.54 14.35
CA ALA A 326 20.38 22.43 13.58
C ALA A 326 21.01 21.65 12.40
N ALA A 327 21.54 20.46 12.64
CA ALA A 327 22.11 19.63 11.59
C ALA A 327 21.09 19.28 10.48
N ILE A 328 19.89 18.83 10.84
CA ILE A 328 18.84 18.49 9.87
C ILE A 328 18.36 19.73 9.09
N GLN A 329 18.37 20.91 9.68
CA GLN A 329 18.04 22.17 8.99
C GLN A 329 19.16 22.66 8.07
N ASN A 330 20.42 22.23 8.27
CA ASN A 330 21.54 22.57 7.42
C ASN A 330 21.46 21.80 6.07
N LYS A 331 21.51 22.53 4.95
CA LYS A 331 21.38 21.94 3.61
C LYS A 331 22.53 20.96 3.32
N ASP A 332 23.77 21.35 3.60
CA ASP A 332 24.96 20.58 3.26
C ASP A 332 24.99 19.27 4.08
N PHE A 333 24.49 19.30 5.32
CA PHE A 333 24.31 18.10 6.12
C PHE A 333 23.33 17.12 5.47
N ARG A 334 22.17 17.59 5.02
CA ARG A 334 21.19 16.72 4.33
C ARG A 334 21.74 16.17 3.02
N GLN A 335 22.51 16.97 2.27
CA GLN A 335 23.20 16.52 1.06
C GLN A 335 24.24 15.44 1.37
N ALA A 336 25.02 15.62 2.46
CA ALA A 336 25.98 14.62 2.91
C ALA A 336 25.31 13.27 3.19
N ILE A 337 24.18 13.27 3.92
CA ILE A 337 23.40 12.04 4.17
C ILE A 337 22.90 11.42 2.86
N ASN A 338 22.40 12.24 1.93
CA ASN A 338 21.89 11.79 0.63
C ASN A 338 22.98 11.13 -0.23
N PHE A 339 24.18 11.71 -0.29
CA PHE A 339 25.31 11.12 -1.01
C PHE A 339 25.93 9.92 -0.29
N ALA A 340 25.77 9.80 1.04
CA ALA A 340 26.22 8.66 1.83
C ALA A 340 25.29 7.45 1.77
N PHE A 341 24.06 7.62 1.28
CA PHE A 341 23.05 6.56 1.23
C PHE A 341 23.25 5.66 0.01
N ASP A 342 23.77 4.44 0.22
CA ASP A 342 23.84 3.37 -0.79
C ASP A 342 22.47 2.70 -0.98
N ARG A 343 21.71 3.21 -1.94
CA ARG A 343 20.39 2.70 -2.27
C ARG A 343 20.43 1.32 -2.92
N THR A 344 21.54 0.98 -3.58
CA THR A 344 21.73 -0.35 -4.16
C THR A 344 21.81 -1.40 -3.06
N SER A 345 22.66 -1.18 -2.05
CA SER A 345 22.75 -2.07 -0.90
C SER A 345 21.45 -2.14 -0.10
N PHE A 346 20.74 -1.02 0.05
CA PHE A 346 19.43 -0.95 0.69
C PHE A 346 18.38 -1.75 -0.07
N GLY A 347 18.29 -1.59 -1.39
CA GLY A 347 17.35 -2.33 -2.24
C GLY A 347 17.66 -3.81 -2.33
N ALA A 348 18.95 -4.17 -2.28
CA ALA A 348 19.40 -5.56 -2.36
C ALA A 348 18.94 -6.43 -1.17
N GLN A 349 18.66 -5.83 -0.01
CA GLN A 349 18.12 -6.55 1.15
C GLN A 349 16.75 -7.18 0.86
N MET A 350 16.02 -6.67 -0.11
CA MET A 350 14.70 -7.17 -0.51
C MET A 350 14.70 -7.86 -1.86
N ASN A 351 15.40 -7.27 -2.83
CA ASN A 351 15.29 -7.66 -4.24
C ASN A 351 16.54 -8.37 -4.78
N GLY A 352 17.53 -8.65 -3.92
CA GLY A 352 18.84 -9.11 -4.35
C GLY A 352 19.60 -8.05 -5.14
N LYS A 353 20.87 -8.32 -5.42
CA LYS A 353 21.74 -7.34 -6.09
C LYS A 353 21.24 -6.95 -7.48
N ASP A 354 20.83 -7.94 -8.28
CA ASP A 354 20.39 -7.70 -9.66
C ASP A 354 19.01 -7.02 -9.71
N GLY A 355 18.12 -7.35 -8.78
CA GLY A 355 16.82 -6.71 -8.65
C GLY A 355 16.93 -5.26 -8.18
N ALA A 356 17.83 -4.96 -7.25
CA ALA A 356 18.07 -3.62 -6.75
C ALA A 356 18.42 -2.65 -7.90
N THR A 357 19.38 -3.02 -8.75
CA THR A 357 19.79 -2.16 -9.86
C THR A 357 18.70 -1.91 -10.92
N LYS A 358 17.67 -2.77 -11.00
CA LYS A 358 16.53 -2.60 -11.91
C LYS A 358 15.44 -1.69 -11.33
N LEU A 359 15.35 -1.58 -10.01
CA LEU A 359 14.22 -0.93 -9.32
C LEU A 359 14.57 0.45 -8.77
N ILE A 360 15.86 0.77 -8.63
CA ILE A 360 16.27 2.06 -8.08
C ILE A 360 15.99 3.18 -9.09
N ARG A 361 15.36 4.23 -8.56
CA ARG A 361 15.21 5.53 -9.23
C ARG A 361 15.49 6.61 -8.21
N SER A 362 16.25 7.63 -8.61
CA SER A 362 16.58 8.77 -7.75
C SER A 362 15.55 9.90 -7.89
N LEU A 363 14.27 9.53 -8.07
CA LEU A 363 13.13 10.41 -8.30
C LEU A 363 11.97 10.02 -7.41
N LEU A 364 11.16 11.00 -7.00
CA LEU A 364 9.85 10.75 -6.37
C LEU A 364 8.77 10.40 -7.41
N VAL A 365 8.84 11.01 -8.60
CA VAL A 365 7.94 10.71 -9.71
C VAL A 365 8.59 9.66 -10.60
N PRO A 366 8.03 8.46 -10.74
CA PRO A 366 8.59 7.45 -11.63
C PRO A 366 8.63 7.91 -13.09
N PRO A 367 9.63 7.45 -13.89
CA PRO A 367 9.70 7.76 -15.30
C PRO A 367 8.40 7.44 -16.04
N SER A 368 8.07 8.23 -17.05
CA SER A 368 6.88 8.13 -17.90
C SER A 368 5.52 8.42 -17.25
N PHE A 369 5.43 8.63 -15.93
CA PHE A 369 4.16 8.97 -15.27
C PHE A 369 3.74 10.42 -15.43
N VAL A 370 4.70 11.35 -15.55
CA VAL A 370 4.42 12.78 -15.73
C VAL A 370 5.31 13.32 -16.85
N GLN A 371 4.69 14.08 -17.75
CA GLN A 371 5.39 14.78 -18.83
C GLN A 371 5.19 16.30 -18.71
N VAL A 372 6.22 17.04 -19.02
CA VAL A 372 6.21 18.51 -19.12
C VAL A 372 6.63 18.89 -20.54
N ASP A 373 5.74 19.50 -21.30
CA ASP A 373 5.97 19.87 -22.71
C ASP A 373 6.50 18.69 -23.56
N GLY A 374 5.95 17.49 -23.35
CA GLY A 374 6.32 16.26 -24.07
C GLY A 374 7.67 15.65 -23.67
N LYS A 375 8.32 16.18 -22.63
CA LYS A 375 9.52 15.60 -22.01
C LYS A 375 9.15 14.89 -20.73
N ASP A 376 9.83 13.79 -20.44
CA ASP A 376 9.69 13.12 -19.15
C ASP A 376 10.08 14.08 -18.01
N PHE A 377 9.32 14.04 -16.89
CA PHE A 377 9.58 14.90 -15.73
C PHE A 377 10.99 14.70 -15.18
N SER A 378 11.52 13.49 -15.25
CA SER A 378 12.89 13.18 -14.84
C SER A 378 13.93 13.98 -15.64
N ASP A 379 13.74 14.11 -16.95
CA ASP A 379 14.65 14.86 -17.83
C ASP A 379 14.63 16.36 -17.51
N VAL A 380 13.44 16.88 -17.17
CA VAL A 380 13.29 18.29 -16.79
C VAL A 380 14.02 18.58 -15.48
N VAL A 381 13.81 17.73 -14.45
CA VAL A 381 14.50 17.89 -13.15
C VAL A 381 16.01 17.70 -13.32
N GLU A 382 16.46 16.68 -14.05
CA GLU A 382 17.87 16.42 -14.29
C GLU A 382 18.57 17.61 -14.96
N SER A 383 17.93 18.27 -15.93
CA SER A 383 18.46 19.45 -16.59
C SER A 383 18.71 20.65 -15.66
N GLN A 384 18.08 20.67 -14.50
CA GLN A 384 18.22 21.74 -13.50
C GLN A 384 19.25 21.44 -12.41
N LEU A 385 19.74 20.20 -12.31
CA LEU A 385 20.59 19.76 -11.19
C LEU A 385 21.87 20.62 -11.06
N SER A 386 22.53 20.97 -12.17
CA SER A 386 23.73 21.79 -12.15
C SER A 386 23.52 23.18 -11.54
N SER A 387 22.29 23.69 -11.50
CA SER A 387 21.97 24.97 -10.85
C SER A 387 22.01 24.91 -9.32
N TYR A 388 22.02 23.72 -8.74
CA TYR A 388 22.05 23.51 -7.29
C TYR A 388 23.49 23.39 -6.73
N GLY A 389 24.48 23.20 -7.60
CA GLY A 389 25.89 23.09 -7.26
C GLY A 389 26.64 22.10 -8.15
N ASP A 390 27.98 22.23 -8.18
CA ASP A 390 28.85 21.36 -9.00
C ASP A 390 28.79 19.88 -8.55
N GLU A 391 28.45 19.64 -7.30
CA GLU A 391 28.26 18.28 -6.72
C GLU A 391 27.14 17.49 -7.44
N TRP A 392 26.21 18.20 -8.10
CA TRP A 392 25.09 17.59 -8.83
C TRP A 392 25.40 17.32 -10.31
N ASN A 393 26.58 17.75 -10.82
CA ASN A 393 26.97 17.51 -12.20
C ASN A 393 27.10 16.01 -12.51
N GLY A 394 26.54 15.59 -13.65
CA GLY A 394 26.64 14.22 -14.17
C GLY A 394 25.73 13.18 -13.48
N ILE A 395 24.85 13.60 -12.56
CA ILE A 395 23.88 12.71 -11.92
C ILE A 395 22.75 12.43 -12.90
N LYS A 396 22.36 11.13 -12.99
CA LYS A 396 21.25 10.60 -13.78
C LYS A 396 20.15 10.16 -12.86
N LEU A 397 18.97 10.78 -12.96
CA LEU A 397 17.87 10.53 -12.02
C LEU A 397 17.00 9.35 -12.42
N ALA A 398 16.76 9.17 -13.72
CA ALA A 398 15.93 8.09 -14.25
C ALA A 398 16.68 6.76 -14.38
N ASP A 399 18.00 6.76 -14.19
CA ASP A 399 18.84 5.58 -14.24
C ASP A 399 18.48 4.60 -13.10
N ALA A 400 18.44 3.30 -13.40
CA ALA A 400 18.31 2.27 -12.40
C ALA A 400 19.55 2.09 -11.52
N GLN A 401 20.66 2.70 -11.88
CA GLN A 401 21.87 2.74 -11.07
C GLN A 401 21.74 3.82 -9.98
N ASP A 402 22.38 3.63 -8.83
CA ASP A 402 22.44 4.63 -7.77
C ASP A 402 23.48 5.71 -8.10
N SER A 403 23.12 6.62 -9.00
CA SER A 403 24.01 7.69 -9.46
C SER A 403 24.24 8.79 -8.41
N ILE A 404 23.44 8.84 -7.35
CA ILE A 404 23.59 9.81 -6.26
C ILE A 404 24.61 9.32 -5.23
N TYR A 405 24.68 8.03 -4.94
CA TYR A 405 25.62 7.50 -3.95
C TYR A 405 27.06 7.81 -4.30
N ASN A 406 27.74 8.56 -3.42
CA ASN A 406 29.16 8.92 -3.59
C ASN A 406 29.77 9.30 -2.24
N ALA A 407 30.58 8.41 -1.67
CA ALA A 407 31.17 8.62 -0.35
C ALA A 407 32.13 9.84 -0.28
N ASP A 408 32.80 10.18 -1.37
CA ASP A 408 33.72 11.35 -1.38
C ASP A 408 32.92 12.66 -1.43
N LYS A 409 31.86 12.73 -2.23
CA LYS A 409 30.92 13.87 -2.19
C LYS A 409 30.24 13.98 -0.82
N ALA A 410 29.85 12.87 -0.21
CA ALA A 410 29.28 12.86 1.14
C ALA A 410 30.22 13.48 2.17
N LYS A 411 31.49 13.10 2.15
CA LYS A 411 32.53 13.69 3.04
C LYS A 411 32.75 15.18 2.77
N ALA A 412 32.80 15.58 1.50
CA ALA A 412 32.99 16.98 1.14
C ALA A 412 31.83 17.87 1.62
N GLU A 413 30.59 17.46 1.40
CA GLU A 413 29.40 18.16 1.89
C GLU A 413 29.32 18.16 3.42
N PHE A 414 29.67 17.04 4.05
CA PHE A 414 29.72 16.96 5.51
C PHE A 414 30.79 17.90 6.11
N ALA A 415 31.95 18.06 5.46
CA ALA A 415 32.98 18.98 5.94
C ALA A 415 32.49 20.44 5.94
N LYS A 416 31.78 20.87 4.89
CA LYS A 416 31.13 22.22 4.82
C LYS A 416 30.10 22.36 5.95
N ALA A 417 29.22 21.37 6.10
CA ALA A 417 28.20 21.37 7.17
C ALA A 417 28.85 21.43 8.56
N LYS A 418 29.90 20.64 8.80
CA LYS A 418 30.57 20.55 10.11
C LYS A 418 31.18 21.89 10.52
N GLU A 419 31.84 22.59 9.58
CA GLU A 419 32.41 23.92 9.84
C GLU A 419 31.34 24.90 10.33
N THR A 420 30.21 24.98 9.63
CA THR A 420 29.09 25.85 9.99
C THR A 420 28.49 25.45 11.33
N LEU A 421 28.18 24.15 11.51
CA LEU A 421 27.51 23.64 12.70
C LEU A 421 28.41 23.78 13.96
N GLN A 422 29.72 23.59 13.85
CA GLN A 422 30.63 23.84 14.95
C GLN A 422 30.69 25.31 15.36
N ALA A 423 30.64 26.23 14.40
CA ALA A 423 30.57 27.66 14.69
C ALA A 423 29.24 28.05 15.41
N GLU A 424 28.19 27.29 15.20
CA GLU A 424 26.88 27.42 15.88
C GLU A 424 26.83 26.71 17.25
N GLY A 425 27.92 26.03 17.67
CA GLY A 425 28.01 25.31 18.93
C GLY A 425 27.32 23.94 18.94
N VAL A 426 27.13 23.34 17.76
CA VAL A 426 26.52 22.01 17.64
C VAL A 426 27.48 20.93 18.15
N GLU A 427 26.96 20.02 18.96
CA GLU A 427 27.67 18.87 19.51
C GLU A 427 27.61 17.68 18.56
N PHE A 428 28.73 16.97 18.41
CA PHE A 428 28.87 15.72 17.63
C PHE A 428 29.11 14.53 18.55
N PRO A 429 28.71 13.31 18.17
CA PRO A 429 28.03 12.98 16.90
C PRO A 429 26.57 13.44 16.84
N ILE A 430 26.09 13.70 15.61
CA ILE A 430 24.68 13.95 15.38
C ILE A 430 23.92 12.63 15.39
N HIS A 431 22.94 12.51 16.25
CA HIS A 431 22.09 11.33 16.38
C HIS A 431 20.79 11.51 15.55
N ILE A 432 20.56 10.63 14.57
CA ILE A 432 19.37 10.64 13.72
C ILE A 432 18.52 9.43 14.07
N ASP A 433 17.33 9.66 14.65
CA ASP A 433 16.35 8.60 14.88
C ASP A 433 15.65 8.22 13.57
N VAL A 434 15.64 6.92 13.25
CA VAL A 434 14.92 6.36 12.12
C VAL A 434 13.92 5.33 12.62
N PRO A 435 12.61 5.70 12.72
CA PRO A 435 11.59 4.78 13.18
C PRO A 435 11.31 3.70 12.13
N VAL A 436 11.14 2.46 12.56
CA VAL A 436 10.78 1.32 11.70
C VAL A 436 9.81 0.40 12.43
N ASP A 437 8.88 -0.17 11.70
CA ASP A 437 8.02 -1.23 12.22
C ASP A 437 8.88 -2.48 12.56
N GLN A 438 8.85 -2.87 13.84
CA GLN A 438 9.61 -4.03 14.33
C GLN A 438 9.09 -5.37 13.75
N SER A 439 7.87 -5.42 13.25
CA SER A 439 7.27 -6.61 12.64
C SER A 439 7.75 -6.80 11.20
N ASP A 440 8.11 -5.73 10.47
CA ASP A 440 8.68 -5.81 9.13
C ASP A 440 10.21 -6.07 9.19
N LYS A 441 10.58 -7.34 9.25
CA LYS A 441 12.00 -7.76 9.32
C LYS A 441 12.81 -7.31 8.11
N VAL A 442 12.20 -7.22 6.93
CA VAL A 442 12.87 -6.76 5.71
C VAL A 442 13.16 -5.26 5.80
N LEU A 443 12.19 -4.46 6.27
CA LEU A 443 12.40 -3.03 6.47
C LEU A 443 13.47 -2.75 7.54
N VAL A 444 13.49 -3.52 8.63
CA VAL A 444 14.55 -3.44 9.65
C VAL A 444 15.93 -3.72 9.04
N GLN A 445 16.08 -4.76 8.21
CA GLN A 445 17.34 -5.07 7.51
C GLN A 445 17.74 -3.96 6.55
N ARG A 446 16.81 -3.45 5.76
CA ARG A 446 17.03 -2.31 4.84
C ARG A 446 17.49 -1.07 5.61
N THR A 447 16.86 -0.74 6.72
CA THR A 447 17.23 0.42 7.53
C THR A 447 18.61 0.24 8.18
N ASN A 448 18.98 -0.97 8.59
CA ASN A 448 20.36 -1.25 9.04
C ASN A 448 21.37 -1.09 7.90
N SER A 449 21.04 -1.42 6.66
CA SER A 449 21.89 -1.14 5.49
C SER A 449 22.09 0.37 5.27
N PHE A 450 21.03 1.17 5.41
CA PHE A 450 21.13 2.63 5.40
C PHE A 450 22.06 3.15 6.52
N LYS A 451 21.87 2.69 7.76
CA LYS A 451 22.75 2.98 8.89
C LYS A 451 24.20 2.71 8.53
N GLN A 452 24.49 1.49 8.07
CA GLN A 452 25.84 1.07 7.75
C GLN A 452 26.48 1.95 6.65
N SER A 453 25.76 2.28 5.59
CA SER A 453 26.30 3.10 4.50
C SER A 453 26.62 4.51 4.97
N VAL A 454 25.74 5.15 5.72
CA VAL A 454 25.93 6.53 6.22
C VAL A 454 27.07 6.58 7.24
N GLU A 455 27.06 5.70 8.23
CA GLU A 455 28.10 5.68 9.28
C GLU A 455 29.49 5.30 8.73
N SER A 456 29.55 4.42 7.71
CA SER A 456 30.81 4.07 7.04
C SER A 456 31.37 5.23 6.21
N ALA A 457 30.50 6.02 5.58
CA ALA A 457 30.93 7.16 4.77
C ALA A 457 31.36 8.36 5.62
N LEU A 458 30.62 8.68 6.67
CA LEU A 458 30.79 9.92 7.45
C LEU A 458 31.55 9.74 8.77
N GLY A 459 31.65 8.52 9.30
CA GLY A 459 32.23 8.18 10.61
C GLY A 459 31.22 8.31 11.75
N GLN A 460 31.23 7.34 12.66
CA GLN A 460 30.34 7.35 13.83
C GLN A 460 30.65 8.46 14.84
N GLU A 461 31.84 8.99 14.82
CA GLU A 461 32.22 10.18 15.59
C GLU A 461 31.53 11.46 15.08
N ASN A 462 30.93 11.41 13.90
CA ASN A 462 30.24 12.52 13.27
C ASN A 462 28.74 12.31 13.20
N VAL A 463 28.29 11.11 12.77
CA VAL A 463 26.86 10.80 12.59
C VAL A 463 26.57 9.39 13.07
N VAL A 464 25.52 9.25 13.87
CA VAL A 464 24.99 7.97 14.33
C VAL A 464 23.53 7.84 13.89
N ILE A 465 23.22 6.76 13.20
CA ILE A 465 21.85 6.41 12.83
C ILE A 465 21.25 5.49 13.90
N ASP A 466 20.28 5.99 14.62
CA ASP A 466 19.57 5.27 15.67
C ASP A 466 18.29 4.64 15.11
N VAL A 467 18.36 3.35 14.80
CA VAL A 467 17.20 2.59 14.30
C VAL A 467 16.24 2.31 15.45
N GLN A 468 15.11 3.01 15.46
CA GLN A 468 14.06 2.90 16.47
C GLN A 468 13.01 1.87 16.04
N GLN A 469 13.18 0.63 16.51
CA GLN A 469 12.21 -0.44 16.25
C GLN A 469 11.02 -0.28 17.20
N MET A 470 9.82 -0.14 16.65
CA MET A 470 8.60 0.14 17.40
C MET A 470 7.38 -0.54 16.75
N SER A 471 6.27 -0.66 17.46
CA SER A 471 5.00 -1.02 16.85
C SER A 471 4.46 0.15 16.04
N THR A 472 3.59 -0.14 15.08
CA THR A 472 2.92 0.87 14.25
C THR A 472 1.77 1.58 14.98
N ASP A 473 1.39 1.12 16.16
CA ASP A 473 0.29 1.65 16.97
C ASP A 473 0.64 2.97 17.68
#